data_5e4d07e9c8a02bc3c0b6aca22d483ba8
#
_entry.id   5e4d07e9c8a02bc3c0b6aca22d483ba8
#
_cell.length_a   1.000
_cell.length_b   1.000
_cell.length_c   1.000
_cell.angle_alpha   90.00
_cell.angle_beta   90.00
_cell.angle_gamma   90.00
#
_symmetry.space_group_name_H-M   'P 1'
#
loop_
_entity.id
_entity.type
_entity.pdbx_description
1 polymer ?
#
loop_
_entity_poly.entity_id
_entity_poly.type
_entity_poly.pdbx_seq_one_letter_code
_entity_poly.pdbx_strand_id
1 'polypeptide(L)'
;NPLIVHIADLNALAPIVKEVPEKAKILAEKFWPGPLTMIFEKSDLVPLETTGGLNSVAVRFPSDPIAAELILQAGGYVAAPSANTSGRPSPTTAQHVEEDLGDAIEMIIDGGPVGIGLESTIVDFTEDVPVVLRPGYISLEMLQEVLGDVRMDKGLIKPDSKVHPKAPGMKYRHYAPKADLAIVEGPTEEVINAINQFVKEDQANGLQAGIIATEETISRYPCGTV
;
A
#
# COMPACT_ATOMS: atom_id res chain seq x y z
N ASN A 1 1.24 6.40 -13.84
CA ASN A 1 1.49 5.28 -12.94
C ASN A 1 0.75 4.05 -13.44
N PRO A 2 1.35 2.85 -13.36
CA PRO A 2 0.65 1.61 -13.66
C PRO A 2 -0.50 1.39 -12.67
N LEU A 3 -1.56 0.72 -13.12
CA LEU A 3 -2.67 0.27 -12.27
C LEU A 3 -2.39 -1.15 -11.76
N ILE A 4 -3.07 -1.53 -10.67
CA ILE A 4 -3.10 -2.91 -10.19
C ILE A 4 -4.35 -3.57 -10.76
N VAL A 5 -4.19 -4.72 -11.42
CA VAL A 5 -5.30 -5.56 -11.87
C VAL A 5 -5.75 -6.43 -10.70
N HIS A 6 -7.00 -6.27 -10.30
CA HIS A 6 -7.62 -7.08 -9.26
C HIS A 6 -8.38 -8.23 -9.88
N ILE A 7 -8.18 -9.43 -9.34
CA ILE A 7 -8.88 -10.67 -9.73
C ILE A 7 -9.66 -11.22 -8.51
N ALA A 8 -10.65 -12.06 -8.75
CA ALA A 8 -11.41 -12.73 -7.70
C ALA A 8 -11.45 -14.25 -7.88
N ASP A 9 -10.63 -14.78 -8.80
CA ASP A 9 -10.41 -16.20 -9.04
C ASP A 9 -8.95 -16.41 -9.45
N LEU A 10 -8.27 -17.42 -8.89
CA LEU A 10 -6.89 -17.73 -9.25
C LEU A 10 -6.72 -18.15 -10.72
N ASN A 11 -7.75 -18.74 -11.32
CA ASN A 11 -7.73 -19.09 -12.75
C ASN A 11 -7.69 -17.85 -13.66
N ALA A 12 -8.10 -16.67 -13.15
CA ALA A 12 -8.03 -15.42 -13.88
C ALA A 12 -6.58 -14.89 -14.01
N LEU A 13 -5.61 -15.44 -13.27
CA LEU A 13 -4.22 -15.01 -13.36
C LEU A 13 -3.56 -15.42 -14.69
N ALA A 14 -3.65 -16.70 -15.04
CA ALA A 14 -2.94 -17.27 -16.18
C ALA A 14 -3.19 -16.54 -17.52
N PRO A 15 -4.42 -16.09 -17.85
CA PRO A 15 -4.68 -15.39 -19.13
C PRO A 15 -3.97 -14.03 -19.25
N ILE A 16 -3.71 -13.33 -18.14
CA ILE A 16 -3.18 -11.95 -18.15
C ILE A 16 -1.66 -11.86 -17.96
N VAL A 17 -0.98 -12.99 -17.69
CA VAL A 17 0.47 -13.07 -17.52
C VAL A 17 1.07 -14.06 -18.52
N LYS A 18 2.35 -13.90 -18.86
CA LYS A 18 3.02 -14.87 -19.75
C LYS A 18 3.31 -16.18 -19.03
N GLU A 19 3.74 -16.08 -17.78
CA GLU A 19 4.09 -17.23 -16.95
C GLU A 19 3.81 -16.91 -15.48
N VAL A 20 3.46 -17.94 -14.71
CA VAL A 20 3.34 -17.86 -13.25
C VAL A 20 4.47 -18.71 -12.65
N PRO A 21 5.56 -18.08 -12.17
CA PRO A 21 6.69 -18.79 -11.54
C PRO A 21 6.24 -19.61 -10.33
N GLU A 22 6.93 -20.72 -10.05
CA GLU A 22 6.57 -21.61 -8.93
C GLU A 22 6.58 -20.86 -7.58
N LYS A 23 7.57 -19.99 -7.36
CA LYS A 23 7.62 -19.13 -6.17
C LYS A 23 6.40 -18.23 -6.01
N ALA A 24 5.84 -17.75 -7.11
CA ALA A 24 4.62 -16.93 -7.08
C ALA A 24 3.37 -17.75 -6.73
N LYS A 25 3.29 -19.01 -7.19
CA LYS A 25 2.20 -19.93 -6.80
C LYS A 25 2.23 -20.20 -5.30
N ILE A 26 3.41 -20.48 -4.74
CA ILE A 26 3.60 -20.69 -3.30
C ILE A 26 3.12 -19.47 -2.49
N LEU A 27 3.46 -18.23 -2.94
CA LEU A 27 2.97 -17.02 -2.27
C LEU A 27 1.47 -16.82 -2.45
N ALA A 28 0.91 -17.14 -3.62
CA ALA A 28 -0.51 -17.06 -3.86
C ALA A 28 -1.29 -18.01 -2.92
N GLU A 29 -0.86 -19.25 -2.76
CA GLU A 29 -1.46 -20.22 -1.84
C GLU A 29 -1.42 -19.77 -0.37
N LYS A 30 -0.35 -19.03 0.01
CA LYS A 30 -0.17 -18.59 1.40
C LYS A 30 -0.88 -17.29 1.72
N PHE A 31 -0.92 -16.33 0.78
CA PHE A 31 -1.28 -14.93 1.05
C PHE A 31 -2.43 -14.40 0.19
N TRP A 32 -2.98 -15.16 -0.75
CA TRP A 32 -4.16 -14.83 -1.51
C TRP A 32 -5.35 -15.70 -1.11
N PRO A 33 -6.55 -15.11 -1.03
CA PRO A 33 -6.85 -13.68 -1.17
C PRO A 33 -6.29 -12.86 0.01
N GLY A 34 -5.71 -11.67 -0.28
CA GLY A 34 -5.09 -10.88 0.78
C GLY A 34 -4.32 -9.64 0.33
N PRO A 35 -3.49 -9.07 1.24
CA PRO A 35 -2.78 -7.81 1.04
C PRO A 35 -1.44 -8.00 0.32
N LEU A 36 -1.38 -8.90 -0.68
CA LEU A 36 -0.23 -9.15 -1.53
C LEU A 36 -0.54 -8.77 -2.98
N THR A 37 0.32 -7.97 -3.58
CA THR A 37 0.34 -7.70 -5.02
C THR A 37 1.60 -8.34 -5.62
N MET A 38 1.45 -9.05 -6.71
CA MET A 38 2.57 -9.67 -7.42
C MET A 38 2.67 -9.09 -8.83
N ILE A 39 3.90 -8.83 -9.28
CA ILE A 39 4.19 -8.31 -10.63
C ILE A 39 4.76 -9.44 -11.49
N PHE A 40 4.22 -9.55 -12.70
CA PHE A 40 4.59 -10.55 -13.71
C PHE A 40 4.84 -9.91 -15.06
N GLU A 41 5.51 -10.60 -15.98
CA GLU A 41 5.45 -10.25 -17.39
C GLU A 41 4.00 -10.36 -17.88
N LYS A 42 3.46 -9.27 -18.46
CA LYS A 42 2.09 -9.25 -18.95
C LYS A 42 1.92 -10.09 -20.23
N SER A 43 0.75 -10.69 -20.40
CA SER A 43 0.31 -11.20 -21.69
C SER A 43 -0.16 -10.06 -22.61
N ASP A 44 -0.42 -10.37 -23.88
CA ASP A 44 -0.94 -9.39 -24.86
C ASP A 44 -2.39 -8.96 -24.57
N LEU A 45 -3.12 -9.66 -23.70
CA LEU A 45 -4.46 -9.30 -23.28
C LEU A 45 -4.48 -8.03 -22.41
N VAL A 46 -3.40 -7.73 -21.71
CA VAL A 46 -3.34 -6.54 -20.84
C VAL A 46 -2.91 -5.33 -21.67
N PRO A 47 -3.74 -4.28 -21.78
CA PRO A 47 -3.40 -3.06 -22.51
C PRO A 47 -2.22 -2.31 -21.87
N LEU A 48 -1.44 -1.59 -22.68
CA LEU A 48 -0.32 -0.77 -22.19
C LEU A 48 -0.80 0.39 -21.33
N GLU A 49 -2.01 0.88 -21.56
CA GLU A 49 -2.66 1.92 -20.75
C GLU A 49 -2.81 1.47 -19.29
N THR A 50 -3.19 0.22 -19.06
CA THR A 50 -3.31 -0.37 -17.72
C THR A 50 -1.96 -0.44 -17.01
N THR A 51 -0.91 -0.75 -17.74
CA THR A 51 0.44 -0.94 -17.19
C THR A 51 1.30 0.32 -17.21
N GLY A 52 0.73 1.45 -17.67
CA GLY A 52 1.48 2.70 -17.82
C GLY A 52 2.64 2.59 -18.81
N GLY A 53 2.50 1.72 -19.84
CA GLY A 53 3.50 1.48 -20.88
C GLY A 53 4.53 0.41 -20.53
N LEU A 54 4.40 -0.28 -19.39
CA LEU A 54 5.32 -1.36 -18.98
C LEU A 54 4.93 -2.71 -19.62
N ASN A 55 5.92 -3.57 -19.80
CA ASN A 55 5.73 -4.97 -20.21
C ASN A 55 5.42 -5.91 -19.05
N SER A 56 5.14 -5.36 -17.87
CA SER A 56 4.76 -6.08 -16.67
C SER A 56 3.38 -5.62 -16.17
N VAL A 57 2.68 -6.48 -15.46
CA VAL A 57 1.38 -6.24 -14.85
C VAL A 57 1.43 -6.57 -13.37
N ALA A 58 0.91 -5.67 -12.54
CA ALA A 58 0.70 -5.90 -11.11
C ALA A 58 -0.68 -6.52 -10.92
N VAL A 59 -0.77 -7.65 -10.20
CA VAL A 59 -2.01 -8.40 -9.96
C VAL A 59 -2.20 -8.60 -8.46
N ARG A 60 -3.45 -8.44 -8.01
CA ARG A 60 -3.86 -8.69 -6.62
C ARG A 60 -5.17 -9.46 -6.58
N PHE A 61 -5.29 -10.38 -5.61
CA PHE A 61 -6.55 -11.01 -5.26
C PHE A 61 -6.98 -10.51 -3.88
N PRO A 62 -7.91 -9.52 -3.78
CA PRO A 62 -8.35 -8.95 -2.51
C PRO A 62 -9.16 -9.96 -1.69
N SER A 63 -9.07 -9.85 -0.35
CA SER A 63 -9.81 -10.71 0.59
C SER A 63 -11.19 -10.15 0.95
N ASP A 64 -11.49 -8.90 0.61
CA ASP A 64 -12.80 -8.31 0.88
C ASP A 64 -13.87 -8.91 -0.02
N PRO A 65 -14.98 -9.45 0.54
CA PRO A 65 -16.00 -10.14 -0.23
C PRO A 65 -16.81 -9.22 -1.16
N ILE A 66 -16.98 -7.95 -0.80
CA ILE A 66 -17.68 -6.97 -1.65
C ILE A 66 -16.82 -6.65 -2.87
N ALA A 67 -15.51 -6.44 -2.65
CA ALA A 67 -14.57 -6.23 -3.74
C ALA A 67 -14.48 -7.45 -4.65
N ALA A 68 -14.44 -8.66 -4.10
CA ALA A 68 -14.41 -9.89 -4.88
C ALA A 68 -15.66 -10.04 -5.75
N GLU A 69 -16.85 -9.81 -5.19
CA GLU A 69 -18.12 -9.88 -5.95
C GLU A 69 -18.18 -8.81 -7.04
N LEU A 70 -17.75 -7.57 -6.75
CA LEU A 70 -17.68 -6.50 -7.76
C LEU A 70 -16.77 -6.92 -8.93
N ILE A 71 -15.61 -7.50 -8.64
CA ILE A 71 -14.67 -7.96 -9.67
C ILE A 71 -15.31 -9.06 -10.53
N LEU A 72 -16.00 -10.03 -9.92
CA LEU A 72 -16.69 -11.10 -10.63
C LEU A 72 -17.78 -10.54 -11.57
N GLN A 73 -18.63 -9.64 -11.06
CA GLN A 73 -19.70 -9.01 -11.85
C GLN A 73 -19.17 -8.08 -12.96
N ALA A 74 -17.97 -7.53 -12.78
CA ALA A 74 -17.29 -6.73 -13.80
C ALA A 74 -16.59 -7.57 -14.88
N GLY A 75 -16.74 -8.90 -14.88
CA GLY A 75 -16.14 -9.79 -15.88
C GLY A 75 -14.81 -10.42 -15.43
N GLY A 76 -14.51 -10.40 -14.12
CA GLY A 76 -13.36 -11.08 -13.53
C GLY A 76 -12.08 -10.23 -13.37
N TYR A 77 -12.07 -9.01 -13.91
CA TYR A 77 -10.90 -8.13 -13.86
C TYR A 77 -11.31 -6.68 -13.62
N VAL A 78 -10.65 -6.02 -12.66
CA VAL A 78 -10.78 -4.58 -12.42
C VAL A 78 -9.38 -3.98 -12.26
N ALA A 79 -9.01 -3.05 -13.13
CA ALA A 79 -7.76 -2.29 -13.01
C ALA A 79 -8.04 -0.99 -12.24
N ALA A 80 -7.42 -0.82 -11.08
CA ALA A 80 -7.68 0.31 -10.21
C ALA A 80 -6.42 0.80 -9.48
N PRO A 81 -6.33 2.12 -9.17
CA PRO A 81 -5.41 2.68 -8.20
C PRO A 81 -6.06 2.74 -6.80
N SER A 82 -5.38 3.34 -5.82
CA SER A 82 -6.01 3.76 -4.57
C SER A 82 -7.03 4.89 -4.81
N ALA A 83 -8.11 4.92 -3.99
CA ALA A 83 -9.23 5.84 -4.14
C ALA A 83 -8.95 7.21 -3.49
N ASN A 84 -7.85 7.86 -3.90
CA ASN A 84 -7.41 9.16 -3.41
C ASN A 84 -6.82 10.01 -4.52
N THR A 85 -6.79 11.33 -4.34
CA THR A 85 -6.00 12.22 -5.20
C THR A 85 -4.50 12.00 -4.97
N SER A 86 -3.70 12.20 -6.02
CA SER A 86 -2.26 11.91 -5.97
C SER A 86 -1.56 12.70 -4.87
N GLY A 87 -0.74 12.01 -4.07
CA GLY A 87 0.03 12.58 -2.97
C GLY A 87 -0.66 12.51 -1.61
N ARG A 88 -1.99 12.32 -1.55
CA ARG A 88 -2.70 12.16 -0.28
C ARG A 88 -2.57 10.72 0.26
N PRO A 89 -2.76 10.52 1.58
CA PRO A 89 -2.84 9.18 2.15
C PRO A 89 -3.97 8.35 1.52
N SER A 90 -3.80 7.04 1.43
CA SER A 90 -4.86 6.14 1.00
C SER A 90 -6.03 6.15 1.99
N PRO A 91 -7.29 6.17 1.51
CA PRO A 91 -8.47 6.19 2.36
C PRO A 91 -8.61 4.88 3.13
N THR A 92 -9.12 4.96 4.36
CA THR A 92 -9.42 3.82 5.22
C THR A 92 -10.90 3.68 5.54
N THR A 93 -11.73 4.64 5.11
CA THR A 93 -13.19 4.64 5.23
C THR A 93 -13.82 5.24 3.96
N ALA A 94 -15.09 4.97 3.72
CA ALA A 94 -15.87 5.58 2.63
C ALA A 94 -15.91 7.11 2.74
N GLN A 95 -15.98 7.65 3.97
CA GLN A 95 -15.96 9.09 4.22
C GLN A 95 -14.66 9.74 3.69
N HIS A 96 -13.48 9.11 3.87
CA HIS A 96 -12.25 9.64 3.33
C HIS A 96 -12.25 9.68 1.80
N VAL A 97 -12.90 8.70 1.15
CA VAL A 97 -13.09 8.69 -0.31
C VAL A 97 -14.01 9.82 -0.74
N GLU A 98 -15.13 10.04 -0.03
CA GLU A 98 -16.07 11.13 -0.29
C GLU A 98 -15.41 12.51 -0.14
N GLU A 99 -14.64 12.72 0.92
CA GLU A 99 -13.90 13.97 1.16
C GLU A 99 -12.85 14.28 0.08
N ASP A 100 -12.31 13.25 -0.57
CA ASP A 100 -11.23 13.41 -1.55
C ASP A 100 -11.71 13.38 -3.01
N LEU A 101 -12.72 12.58 -3.31
CA LEU A 101 -13.19 12.31 -4.68
C LEU A 101 -14.70 12.51 -4.88
N GLY A 102 -15.48 12.85 -3.86
CA GLY A 102 -16.94 12.90 -3.93
C GLY A 102 -17.49 13.74 -5.07
N ASP A 103 -16.81 14.85 -5.41
CA ASP A 103 -17.22 15.72 -6.52
C ASP A 103 -16.82 15.17 -7.91
N ALA A 104 -16.00 14.10 -7.97
CA ALA A 104 -15.44 13.57 -9.20
C ALA A 104 -15.94 12.17 -9.58
N ILE A 105 -16.71 11.51 -8.71
CA ILE A 105 -17.22 10.15 -8.91
C ILE A 105 -18.73 10.09 -8.61
N GLU A 106 -19.44 9.20 -9.29
CA GLU A 106 -20.90 9.08 -9.18
C GLU A 106 -21.34 8.16 -8.03
N MET A 107 -20.46 7.27 -7.55
CA MET A 107 -20.84 6.25 -6.57
C MET A 107 -19.66 5.82 -5.70
N ILE A 108 -19.95 5.62 -4.43
CA ILE A 108 -19.04 4.98 -3.45
C ILE A 108 -19.76 3.75 -2.90
N ILE A 109 -19.12 2.60 -2.95
CA ILE A 109 -19.59 1.38 -2.29
C ILE A 109 -18.87 1.31 -0.93
N ASP A 110 -19.62 1.48 0.13
CA ASP A 110 -19.09 1.43 1.50
C ASP A 110 -19.06 -0.02 2.01
N GLY A 111 -17.89 -0.59 2.08
CA GLY A 111 -17.60 -1.91 2.66
C GLY A 111 -17.24 -1.85 4.16
N GLY A 112 -17.37 -0.68 4.79
CA GLY A 112 -16.90 -0.43 6.15
C GLY A 112 -15.42 -0.01 6.22
N PRO A 113 -14.89 0.21 7.43
CA PRO A 113 -13.51 0.58 7.64
C PRO A 113 -12.56 -0.57 7.24
N VAL A 114 -11.39 -0.23 6.69
CA VAL A 114 -10.41 -1.25 6.31
C VAL A 114 -9.80 -1.93 7.54
N GLY A 115 -9.64 -3.26 7.47
CA GLY A 115 -9.02 -4.02 8.55
C GLY A 115 -7.50 -3.86 8.63
N ILE A 116 -6.84 -3.57 7.50
CA ILE A 116 -5.40 -3.32 7.40
C ILE A 116 -5.22 -1.93 6.79
N GLY A 117 -4.74 -0.98 7.58
CA GLY A 117 -4.55 0.42 7.18
C GLY A 117 -3.30 0.68 6.34
N LEU A 118 -2.68 -0.36 5.76
CA LEU A 118 -1.50 -0.28 4.91
C LEU A 118 -1.83 -0.78 3.51
N GLU A 119 -1.16 -0.22 2.51
CA GLU A 119 -1.20 -0.74 1.15
C GLU A 119 -0.65 -2.17 1.08
N SER A 120 -1.05 -2.91 0.02
CA SER A 120 -0.54 -4.25 -0.22
C SER A 120 0.97 -4.26 -0.40
N THR A 121 1.64 -5.26 0.15
CA THR A 121 3.04 -5.56 -0.17
C THR A 121 3.15 -5.87 -1.66
N ILE A 122 4.12 -5.31 -2.36
CA ILE A 122 4.35 -5.55 -3.79
C ILE A 122 5.63 -6.33 -3.98
N VAL A 123 5.53 -7.49 -4.64
CA VAL A 123 6.66 -8.37 -4.97
C VAL A 123 6.77 -8.51 -6.48
N ASP A 124 7.94 -8.21 -7.04
CA ASP A 124 8.26 -8.36 -8.46
C ASP A 124 8.84 -9.74 -8.75
N PHE A 125 8.22 -10.46 -9.68
CA PHE A 125 8.61 -11.77 -10.19
C PHE A 125 9.15 -11.73 -11.62
N THR A 126 9.44 -10.55 -12.16
CA THR A 126 10.03 -10.40 -13.50
C THR A 126 11.54 -10.67 -13.51
N GLU A 127 12.15 -10.88 -12.35
CA GLU A 127 13.57 -11.22 -12.16
C GLU A 127 13.71 -12.60 -11.53
N ASP A 128 14.91 -13.21 -11.61
CA ASP A 128 15.19 -14.56 -11.09
C ASP A 128 14.95 -14.67 -9.56
N VAL A 129 15.26 -13.59 -8.83
CA VAL A 129 15.03 -13.49 -7.40
C VAL A 129 13.89 -12.52 -7.16
N PRO A 130 12.85 -12.92 -6.42
CA PRO A 130 11.75 -12.02 -6.08
C PRO A 130 12.21 -10.77 -5.32
N VAL A 131 11.71 -9.59 -5.72
CA VAL A 131 12.11 -8.31 -5.15
C VAL A 131 10.89 -7.59 -4.58
N VAL A 132 10.96 -7.19 -3.31
CA VAL A 132 9.94 -6.34 -2.67
C VAL A 132 10.11 -4.90 -3.16
N LEU A 133 9.14 -4.39 -3.91
CA LEU A 133 9.10 -3.02 -4.42
C LEU A 133 8.34 -2.06 -3.52
N ARG A 134 7.44 -2.56 -2.70
CA ARG A 134 6.69 -1.79 -1.69
C ARG A 134 6.47 -2.67 -0.47
N PRO A 135 6.98 -2.28 0.70
CA PRO A 135 6.64 -2.95 1.96
C PRO A 135 5.17 -2.66 2.33
N GLY A 136 4.54 -3.60 3.01
CA GLY A 136 3.16 -3.52 3.49
C GLY A 136 2.96 -4.48 4.66
N TYR A 137 1.73 -4.93 4.87
CA TYR A 137 1.41 -5.85 5.98
C TYR A 137 2.20 -7.17 5.92
N ILE A 138 2.43 -7.71 4.72
CA ILE A 138 3.27 -8.90 4.56
C ILE A 138 4.72 -8.42 4.57
N SER A 139 5.44 -8.74 5.65
CA SER A 139 6.81 -8.30 5.87
C SER A 139 7.83 -9.09 5.02
N LEU A 140 9.05 -8.56 4.91
CA LEU A 140 10.14 -9.25 4.23
C LEU A 140 10.45 -10.59 4.90
N GLU A 141 10.42 -10.64 6.23
CA GLU A 141 10.66 -11.86 7.02
C GLU A 141 9.61 -12.93 6.69
N MET A 142 8.32 -12.57 6.64
CA MET A 142 7.23 -13.49 6.25
C MET A 142 7.43 -14.06 4.84
N LEU A 143 7.91 -13.25 3.91
CA LEU A 143 8.21 -13.69 2.54
C LEU A 143 9.42 -14.61 2.51
N GLN A 144 10.47 -14.30 3.29
CA GLN A 144 11.69 -15.11 3.39
C GLN A 144 11.44 -16.45 4.08
N GLU A 145 10.56 -16.51 5.08
CA GLU A 145 10.13 -17.78 5.70
C GLU A 145 9.50 -18.74 4.68
N VAL A 146 8.80 -18.21 3.69
CA VAL A 146 8.10 -19.00 2.67
C VAL A 146 8.99 -19.35 1.48
N LEU A 147 9.79 -18.40 0.99
CA LEU A 147 10.54 -18.53 -0.26
C LEU A 147 12.05 -18.66 -0.09
N GLY A 148 12.60 -18.34 1.09
CA GLY A 148 14.04 -18.23 1.32
C GLY A 148 14.61 -16.92 0.79
N ASP A 149 15.14 -16.91 -0.44
CA ASP A 149 15.79 -15.72 -1.04
C ASP A 149 14.74 -14.75 -1.63
N VAL A 150 14.50 -13.67 -0.90
CA VAL A 150 13.68 -12.51 -1.31
C VAL A 150 14.45 -11.25 -0.94
N ARG A 151 14.51 -10.26 -1.83
CA ARG A 151 15.28 -9.03 -1.64
C ARG A 151 14.38 -7.80 -1.56
N MET A 152 14.88 -6.77 -0.90
CA MET A 152 14.29 -5.44 -0.92
C MET A 152 14.86 -4.66 -2.11
N ASP A 153 14.02 -3.88 -2.80
CA ASP A 153 14.49 -2.99 -3.86
C ASP A 153 15.49 -1.95 -3.31
N LYS A 154 16.59 -1.75 -4.03
CA LYS A 154 17.64 -0.81 -3.63
C LYS A 154 17.17 0.64 -3.63
N GLY A 155 16.17 0.98 -4.43
CA GLY A 155 15.56 2.30 -4.49
C GLY A 155 14.77 2.66 -3.25
N LEU A 156 14.27 1.68 -2.49
CA LEU A 156 13.65 1.89 -1.18
C LEU A 156 14.68 2.28 -0.11
N ILE A 157 15.93 1.83 -0.28
CA ILE A 157 17.02 2.10 0.67
C ILE A 157 17.71 3.44 0.35
N LYS A 158 17.76 3.83 -0.94
CA LYS A 158 18.33 5.11 -1.39
C LYS A 158 17.47 5.66 -2.53
N PRO A 159 16.76 6.78 -2.33
CA PRO A 159 15.95 7.39 -3.39
C PRO A 159 16.86 7.83 -4.54
N ASP A 160 16.90 7.09 -5.64
CA ASP A 160 17.56 7.49 -6.88
C ASP A 160 16.50 7.88 -7.91
N SER A 161 16.51 9.16 -8.33
CA SER A 161 15.48 9.79 -9.14
C SER A 161 15.42 9.33 -10.60
N LYS A 162 16.26 8.39 -11.03
CA LYS A 162 16.39 7.96 -12.44
C LYS A 162 15.69 6.64 -12.78
N VAL A 163 15.14 5.93 -11.80
CA VAL A 163 14.49 4.63 -12.02
C VAL A 163 13.03 4.84 -12.45
N HIS A 164 12.60 4.21 -13.55
CA HIS A 164 11.18 4.15 -13.93
C HIS A 164 10.42 3.28 -12.91
N PRO A 165 9.33 3.81 -12.31
CA PRO A 165 8.58 3.06 -11.30
C PRO A 165 7.91 1.85 -11.93
N LYS A 166 8.19 0.66 -11.42
CA LYS A 166 7.53 -0.61 -11.81
C LYS A 166 6.18 -0.80 -11.07
N ALA A 167 5.89 0.01 -10.05
CA ALA A 167 4.69 -0.11 -9.22
C ALA A 167 4.14 1.26 -8.79
N PRO A 168 2.83 1.35 -8.44
CA PRO A 168 2.25 2.54 -7.84
C PRO A 168 2.98 2.93 -6.54
N GLY A 169 3.22 4.22 -6.32
CA GLY A 169 3.84 4.72 -5.10
C GLY A 169 5.36 4.85 -5.11
N MET A 170 6.08 4.46 -6.19
CA MET A 170 7.55 4.51 -6.23
C MET A 170 8.15 5.84 -6.71
N LYS A 171 7.41 6.68 -7.44
CA LYS A 171 8.02 7.81 -8.19
C LYS A 171 7.94 9.17 -7.51
N TYR A 172 6.94 9.40 -6.67
CA TYR A 172 6.68 10.69 -6.03
C TYR A 172 6.56 10.52 -4.53
N ARG A 173 6.66 11.63 -3.77
CA ARG A 173 6.30 11.63 -2.36
C ARG A 173 4.81 11.30 -2.26
N HIS A 174 4.51 10.03 -1.96
CA HIS A 174 3.17 9.52 -1.76
C HIS A 174 2.85 9.47 -0.27
N TYR A 175 1.55 9.41 0.06
CA TYR A 175 1.08 9.19 1.43
C TYR A 175 1.55 10.24 2.43
N ALA A 176 1.85 11.45 1.96
CA ALA A 176 2.32 12.52 2.82
C ALA A 176 1.12 13.25 3.46
N PRO A 177 0.98 13.24 4.78
CA PRO A 177 0.02 14.11 5.47
C PRO A 177 0.37 15.58 5.23
N LYS A 178 -0.61 16.48 5.45
CA LYS A 178 -0.38 17.94 5.34
C LYS A 178 0.51 18.47 6.47
N ALA A 179 0.45 17.80 7.63
CA ALA A 179 1.26 18.14 8.79
C ALA A 179 2.66 17.51 8.70
N ASP A 180 3.64 18.15 9.29
CA ASP A 180 4.94 17.54 9.52
C ASP A 180 4.80 16.44 10.59
N LEU A 181 5.39 15.26 10.32
CA LEU A 181 5.37 14.11 11.21
C LEU A 181 6.78 13.84 11.72
N ALA A 182 6.94 13.81 13.03
CA ALA A 182 8.17 13.38 13.69
C ALA A 182 7.94 12.09 14.46
N ILE A 183 8.84 11.11 14.32
CA ILE A 183 8.88 9.90 15.13
C ILE A 183 9.92 10.10 16.21
N VAL A 184 9.54 9.87 17.48
CA VAL A 184 10.42 9.97 18.63
C VAL A 184 10.65 8.56 19.19
N GLU A 185 11.89 8.11 19.18
CA GLU A 185 12.28 6.77 19.62
C GLU A 185 13.27 6.85 20.80
N GLY A 186 13.20 5.88 21.70
CA GLY A 186 14.10 5.78 22.85
C GLY A 186 13.44 5.15 24.07
N PRO A 187 14.08 5.21 25.25
CA PRO A 187 13.47 4.81 26.51
C PRO A 187 12.18 5.61 26.79
N THR A 188 11.14 4.95 27.30
CA THR A 188 9.79 5.52 27.43
C THR A 188 9.76 6.89 28.12
N GLU A 189 10.50 7.06 29.22
CA GLU A 189 10.52 8.34 29.97
C GLU A 189 11.18 9.47 29.16
N GLU A 190 12.22 9.16 28.40
CA GLU A 190 12.92 10.13 27.55
C GLU A 190 12.03 10.54 26.37
N VAL A 191 11.33 9.59 25.74
CA VAL A 191 10.36 9.84 24.68
C VAL A 191 9.24 10.77 25.15
N ILE A 192 8.63 10.46 26.32
CA ILE A 192 7.57 11.29 26.90
C ILE A 192 8.06 12.72 27.16
N ASN A 193 9.24 12.87 27.74
CA ASN A 193 9.82 14.19 28.02
C ASN A 193 10.11 14.97 26.73
N ALA A 194 10.69 14.32 25.72
CA ALA A 194 10.99 14.94 24.43
C ALA A 194 9.72 15.40 23.71
N ILE A 195 8.69 14.55 23.63
CA ILE A 195 7.42 14.91 23.01
C ILE A 195 6.76 16.08 23.75
N ASN A 196 6.73 16.06 25.08
CA ASN A 196 6.18 17.16 25.87
C ASN A 196 6.93 18.47 25.66
N GLN A 197 8.23 18.41 25.41
CA GLN A 197 9.02 19.58 25.07
C GLN A 197 8.69 20.10 23.68
N PHE A 198 8.64 19.25 22.66
CA PHE A 198 8.28 19.64 21.28
C PHE A 198 6.90 20.31 21.23
N VAL A 199 5.90 19.73 21.92
CA VAL A 199 4.57 20.32 21.99
C VAL A 199 4.57 21.73 22.60
N LYS A 200 5.36 21.95 23.66
CA LYS A 200 5.48 23.28 24.28
C LYS A 200 6.15 24.30 23.34
N GLU A 201 7.17 23.86 22.62
CA GLU A 201 7.86 24.69 21.63
C GLU A 201 6.94 25.06 20.46
N ASP A 202 6.18 24.09 19.92
CA ASP A 202 5.19 24.32 18.86
C ASP A 202 4.10 25.29 19.33
N GLN A 203 3.53 25.10 20.51
CA GLN A 203 2.51 26.00 21.08
C GLN A 203 3.06 27.42 21.30
N ALA A 204 4.31 27.56 21.74
CA ALA A 204 4.97 28.85 21.90
C ALA A 204 5.15 29.57 20.54
N ASN A 205 5.27 28.81 19.46
CA ASN A 205 5.38 29.32 18.09
C ASN A 205 4.00 29.47 17.38
N GLY A 206 2.89 29.24 18.11
CA GLY A 206 1.52 29.35 17.56
C GLY A 206 1.13 28.19 16.65
N LEU A 207 1.85 27.07 16.70
CA LEU A 207 1.55 25.86 15.95
C LEU A 207 0.62 24.94 16.76
N GLN A 208 -0.17 24.13 16.02
CA GLN A 208 -0.97 23.05 16.63
C GLN A 208 -0.22 21.74 16.48
N ALA A 209 0.00 21.04 17.59
CA ALA A 209 0.60 19.72 17.62
C ALA A 209 -0.43 18.66 17.99
N GLY A 210 -0.46 17.54 17.25
CA GLY A 210 -1.19 16.32 17.58
C GLY A 210 -0.19 15.25 18.03
N ILE A 211 -0.60 14.37 18.93
CA ILE A 211 0.24 13.27 19.43
C ILE A 211 -0.48 11.95 19.13
N ILE A 212 0.23 11.03 18.46
CA ILE A 212 -0.19 9.65 18.30
C ILE A 212 0.64 8.84 19.32
N ALA A 213 -0.03 8.20 20.27
CA ALA A 213 0.60 7.44 21.33
C ALA A 213 -0.14 6.13 21.63
N THR A 214 0.52 5.19 22.27
CA THR A 214 -0.11 3.96 22.75
C THR A 214 -0.96 4.24 24.01
N GLU A 215 -1.92 3.34 24.31
CA GLU A 215 -2.81 3.47 25.48
C GLU A 215 -2.06 3.62 26.81
N GLU A 216 -0.88 3.00 26.91
CA GLU A 216 -0.06 3.03 28.12
C GLU A 216 0.56 4.41 28.41
N THR A 217 0.75 5.21 27.36
CA THR A 217 1.45 6.50 27.49
C THR A 217 0.59 7.71 27.21
N ILE A 218 -0.58 7.54 26.56
CA ILE A 218 -1.46 8.64 26.12
C ILE A 218 -1.83 9.61 27.23
N SER A 219 -2.09 9.12 28.45
CA SER A 219 -2.44 9.94 29.61
C SER A 219 -1.30 10.83 30.14
N ARG A 220 -0.09 10.63 29.64
CA ARG A 220 1.14 11.35 30.03
C ARG A 220 1.39 12.61 29.19
N TYR A 221 0.53 12.89 28.21
CA TYR A 221 0.66 14.03 27.31
C TYR A 221 -0.42 15.10 27.58
N PRO A 222 -0.08 16.42 27.52
CA PRO A 222 -0.96 17.50 27.97
C PRO A 222 -1.99 17.99 26.94
N CYS A 223 -1.93 17.56 25.68
CA CYS A 223 -2.84 18.05 24.65
C CYS A 223 -3.59 16.92 23.97
N GLY A 224 -4.74 17.29 23.41
CA GLY A 224 -5.68 16.40 22.75
C GLY A 224 -4.98 15.43 21.82
N THR A 225 -5.01 14.19 22.23
CA THR A 225 -4.49 13.04 21.52
C THR A 225 -5.61 12.56 20.60
N VAL A 226 -5.28 12.30 19.38
CA VAL A 226 -6.16 11.61 18.42
C VAL A 226 -5.73 10.17 18.36
#